data_4fd5c94efa00eb48657c2ff2cbe4dcc4
#
_entry.id   4fd5c94efa00eb48657c2ff2cbe4dcc4
#
_cell.length_a   1.000
_cell.length_b   1.000
_cell.length_c   1.000
_cell.angle_alpha   90.00
_cell.angle_beta   90.00
_cell.angle_gamma   90.00
#
_symmetry.space_group_name_H-M   'P 1'
#
loop_
_entity.id
_entity.type
_entity.pdbx_description
1 polymer ?
#
loop_
_entity_poly.entity_id
_entity_poly.type
_entity_poly.pdbx_seq_one_letter_code
_entity_poly.pdbx_strand_id
1 'polypeptide(L)'
;DLGLGYFSSASFNVLSLGMAHFIANNGRMNLYINKYISMDDYALLKGEYDEKFDEELVKSFTHLKNTFDQRDEHFFKCLAYLITTNRVNVKIVVLTDGGLPHEKYGIFTDENGNKIHFTGSMNLTASAILGNLETVECTCSWKGDDSREKVDYLEQHFHKVWNGESEGVKIYDAKLFCTEIMTSYPNQDPENLLLKEQEFLATYNTPIKSSSHDVPHFPTKYKDGARPYQEEAYQAWVRNGKQGIFAMATGTGKTVTSLNCALHEYNEDKFYNLLILVPSLDLVSQWQE
;
A
#
# COMPACT_ATOMS: atom_id res chain seq x y z
N ASP A 1 -4.40 8.56 -12.87
CA ASP A 1 -5.76 8.43 -12.37
C ASP A 1 -5.72 7.61 -11.07
N LEU A 2 -6.19 8.19 -9.98
CA LEU A 2 -6.07 7.59 -8.65
C LEU A 2 -7.38 7.73 -7.87
N GLY A 3 -7.90 6.61 -7.36
CA GLY A 3 -9.04 6.55 -6.47
C GLY A 3 -8.62 6.11 -5.07
N LEU A 4 -8.85 6.96 -4.07
CA LEU A 4 -8.56 6.66 -2.67
C LEU A 4 -9.87 6.34 -1.92
N GLY A 5 -9.96 5.13 -1.37
CA GLY A 5 -11.12 4.67 -0.60
C GLY A 5 -11.28 5.39 0.74
N TYR A 6 -10.19 5.77 1.39
CA TYR A 6 -10.18 6.51 2.64
C TYR A 6 -9.07 7.55 2.65
N PHE A 7 -9.39 8.70 3.25
CA PHE A 7 -8.40 9.72 3.57
C PHE A 7 -7.68 9.32 4.87
N SER A 8 -6.52 8.68 4.75
CA SER A 8 -5.72 8.23 5.90
C SER A 8 -4.23 8.47 5.69
N SER A 9 -3.50 8.78 6.76
CA SER A 9 -2.04 8.99 6.73
C SER A 9 -1.31 7.80 6.10
N ALA A 10 -1.79 6.62 6.36
CA ALA A 10 -1.23 5.40 5.82
C ALA A 10 -1.26 5.31 4.29
N SER A 11 -2.31 5.83 3.65
CA SER A 11 -2.40 5.91 2.17
C SER A 11 -1.39 6.89 1.59
N PHE A 12 -1.14 8.01 2.27
CA PHE A 12 -0.23 9.05 1.82
C PHE A 12 1.23 8.65 1.94
N ASN A 13 1.56 7.92 3.00
CA ASN A 13 2.91 7.45 3.29
C ASN A 13 3.48 6.59 2.15
N VAL A 14 2.68 5.68 1.59
CA VAL A 14 3.10 4.83 0.46
C VAL A 14 3.20 5.62 -0.82
N LEU A 15 2.21 6.46 -1.13
CA LEU A 15 2.20 7.29 -2.33
C LEU A 15 3.27 8.37 -2.30
N SER A 16 3.83 8.71 -1.12
CA SER A 16 4.88 9.71 -0.98
C SER A 16 6.14 9.39 -1.79
N LEU A 17 6.43 8.10 -1.98
CA LEU A 17 7.56 7.67 -2.81
C LEU A 17 7.13 7.63 -4.28
N GLY A 18 7.82 8.37 -5.11
CA GLY A 18 7.52 8.53 -6.54
C GLY A 18 6.80 9.83 -6.90
N MET A 19 6.24 10.57 -5.92
CA MET A 19 5.52 11.82 -6.20
C MET A 19 6.43 12.92 -6.74
N ALA A 20 7.63 13.08 -6.19
CA ALA A 20 8.57 14.09 -6.68
C ALA A 20 9.16 13.70 -8.05
N HIS A 21 9.40 12.41 -8.30
CA HIS A 21 9.75 11.92 -9.63
C HIS A 21 8.60 12.12 -10.63
N PHE A 22 7.36 11.89 -10.22
CA PHE A 22 6.17 12.20 -11.04
C PHE A 22 6.10 13.69 -11.39
N ILE A 23 6.42 14.59 -10.44
CA ILE A 23 6.52 16.03 -10.65
C ILE A 23 7.64 16.35 -11.66
N ALA A 24 8.82 15.77 -11.48
CA ALA A 24 9.99 16.00 -12.35
C ALA A 24 9.72 15.56 -13.80
N ASN A 25 8.93 14.51 -13.99
CA ASN A 25 8.50 14.02 -15.32
C ASN A 25 7.24 14.71 -15.86
N ASN A 26 6.89 15.88 -15.37
CA ASN A 26 5.72 16.64 -15.80
C ASN A 26 4.38 15.89 -15.68
N GLY A 27 4.28 14.94 -14.76
CA GLY A 27 3.08 14.14 -14.52
C GLY A 27 1.84 14.99 -14.21
N ARG A 28 0.68 14.53 -14.63
CA ARG A 28 -0.64 15.11 -14.33
C ARG A 28 -1.51 14.05 -13.69
N MET A 29 -2.35 14.43 -12.73
CA MET A 29 -3.12 13.48 -11.93
C MET A 29 -4.59 13.90 -11.84
N ASN A 30 -5.50 12.95 -11.94
CA ASN A 30 -6.87 13.05 -11.45
C ASN A 30 -6.95 12.21 -10.18
N LEU A 31 -7.31 12.84 -9.08
CA LEU A 31 -7.42 12.23 -7.76
C LEU A 31 -8.85 12.35 -7.28
N TYR A 32 -9.52 11.25 -6.98
CA TYR A 32 -10.74 11.33 -6.20
C TYR A 32 -10.59 10.64 -4.83
N ILE A 33 -11.29 11.21 -3.87
CA ILE A 33 -11.33 10.75 -2.49
C ILE A 33 -12.76 10.32 -2.19
N ASN A 34 -12.94 9.06 -1.82
CA ASN A 34 -14.26 8.56 -1.47
C ASN A 34 -14.66 9.01 -0.07
N LYS A 35 -15.91 9.46 0.07
CA LYS A 35 -16.54 9.75 1.34
C LYS A 35 -17.77 8.87 1.52
N TYR A 36 -17.83 8.17 2.66
CA TYR A 36 -19.04 7.46 3.07
C TYR A 36 -19.98 8.39 3.80
N ILE A 37 -21.25 8.31 3.46
CA ILE A 37 -22.34 9.00 4.13
C ILE A 37 -23.49 8.03 4.32
N SER A 38 -24.06 8.00 5.51
CA SER A 38 -25.26 7.19 5.73
C SER A 38 -26.45 7.72 4.91
N MET A 39 -27.35 6.83 4.53
CA MET A 39 -28.56 7.20 3.77
C MET A 39 -29.41 8.25 4.52
N ASP A 40 -29.45 8.17 5.85
CA ASP A 40 -30.18 9.11 6.70
C ASP A 40 -29.54 10.51 6.67
N ASP A 41 -28.21 10.57 6.77
CA ASP A 41 -27.47 11.83 6.64
C ASP A 41 -27.58 12.40 5.23
N TYR A 42 -27.55 11.53 4.21
CA TYR A 42 -27.75 11.93 2.82
C TYR A 42 -29.16 12.55 2.59
N ALA A 43 -30.21 11.97 3.17
CA ALA A 43 -31.58 12.49 3.05
C ALA A 43 -31.76 13.85 3.77
N LEU A 44 -31.08 14.07 4.88
CA LEU A 44 -31.09 15.32 5.65
C LEU A 44 -30.35 16.47 4.95
N LEU A 45 -29.38 16.12 4.11
CA LEU A 45 -28.48 17.07 3.46
C LEU A 45 -28.97 17.55 2.09
N LYS A 46 -30.19 17.20 1.64
CA LYS A 46 -30.75 17.61 0.33
C LYS A 46 -30.80 19.13 0.17
N GLY A 47 -29.78 19.73 -0.45
CA GLY A 47 -29.78 21.11 -0.93
C GLY A 47 -28.58 21.99 -0.60
N GLU A 48 -27.65 21.59 0.33
CA GLU A 48 -26.50 22.40 0.77
C GLU A 48 -25.17 21.65 0.65
N TYR A 49 -24.98 20.88 -0.42
CA TYR A 49 -24.04 19.75 -0.44
C TYR A 49 -22.60 20.08 -0.74
N ASP A 50 -22.34 20.97 -1.70
CA ASP A 50 -21.02 21.10 -2.30
C ASP A 50 -19.94 21.55 -1.31
N GLU A 51 -20.26 22.51 -0.47
CA GLU A 51 -19.29 23.08 0.49
C GLU A 51 -19.09 22.19 1.72
N LYS A 52 -20.14 21.51 2.19
CA LYS A 52 -20.09 20.75 3.45
C LYS A 52 -19.17 19.51 3.40
N PHE A 53 -19.13 18.81 2.28
CA PHE A 53 -18.21 17.68 2.11
C PHE A 53 -16.75 18.12 2.03
N ASP A 54 -16.53 19.23 1.37
CA ASP A 54 -15.21 19.83 1.26
C ASP A 54 -14.74 20.35 2.63
N GLU A 55 -15.61 21.02 3.41
CA GLU A 55 -15.32 21.41 4.80
C GLU A 55 -14.98 20.22 5.70
N GLU A 56 -15.69 19.10 5.56
CA GLU A 56 -15.41 17.90 6.35
C GLU A 56 -14.09 17.24 5.94
N LEU A 57 -13.74 17.32 4.68
CA LEU A 57 -12.43 16.84 4.20
C LEU A 57 -11.32 17.72 4.78
N VAL A 58 -11.50 19.05 4.83
CA VAL A 58 -10.60 20.00 5.50
C VAL A 58 -10.44 19.66 6.98
N LYS A 59 -11.54 19.40 7.69
CA LYS A 59 -11.48 19.01 9.12
C LYS A 59 -10.71 17.72 9.31
N SER A 60 -10.94 16.73 8.46
CA SER A 60 -10.22 15.45 8.49
C SER A 60 -8.73 15.65 8.24
N PHE A 61 -8.36 16.46 7.26
CA PHE A 61 -6.97 16.81 6.97
C PHE A 61 -6.32 17.52 8.16
N THR A 62 -6.95 18.54 8.71
CA THR A 62 -6.42 19.32 9.85
C THR A 62 -6.20 18.43 11.08
N HIS A 63 -7.10 17.48 11.32
CA HIS A 63 -6.94 16.52 12.41
C HIS A 63 -5.75 15.57 12.18
N LEU A 64 -5.66 14.99 10.97
CA LEU A 64 -4.60 14.06 10.62
C LEU A 64 -3.22 14.72 10.53
N LYS A 65 -3.16 15.99 10.11
CA LYS A 65 -1.91 16.75 9.97
C LYS A 65 -1.07 16.75 11.25
N ASN A 66 -1.69 16.71 12.41
CA ASN A 66 -1.00 16.66 13.70
C ASN A 66 -0.31 15.29 13.97
N THR A 67 -0.62 14.28 13.19
CA THR A 67 -0.08 12.91 13.29
C THR A 67 0.87 12.55 12.15
N PHE A 68 1.10 13.47 11.22
CA PHE A 68 1.91 13.22 10.03
C PHE A 68 3.38 12.98 10.39
N ASP A 69 3.94 11.95 9.79
CA ASP A 69 5.37 11.74 9.74
C ASP A 69 6.02 12.51 8.58
N GLN A 70 7.33 12.38 8.41
CA GLN A 70 8.06 13.07 7.34
C GLN A 70 7.62 12.68 5.93
N ARG A 71 7.12 11.47 5.73
CA ARG A 71 6.65 10.96 4.45
C ARG A 71 5.26 11.47 4.12
N ASP A 72 4.37 11.49 5.12
CA ASP A 72 3.05 12.10 4.98
C ASP A 72 3.19 13.57 4.60
N GLU A 73 4.06 14.30 5.31
CA GLU A 73 4.34 15.70 4.99
C GLU A 73 4.91 15.88 3.58
N HIS A 74 5.80 14.99 3.17
CA HIS A 74 6.36 15.02 1.81
C HIS A 74 5.28 14.82 0.75
N PHE A 75 4.37 13.87 0.95
CA PHE A 75 3.22 13.68 0.05
C PHE A 75 2.41 14.97 -0.12
N PHE A 76 2.05 15.62 1.00
CA PHE A 76 1.23 16.85 0.94
C PHE A 76 2.00 18.04 0.37
N LYS A 77 3.30 18.14 0.56
CA LYS A 77 4.15 19.12 -0.12
C LYS A 77 4.14 18.91 -1.64
N CYS A 78 4.29 17.68 -2.10
CA CYS A 78 4.17 17.34 -3.52
C CYS A 78 2.76 17.64 -4.05
N LEU A 79 1.72 17.31 -3.30
CA LEU A 79 0.34 17.59 -3.68
C LEU A 79 0.08 19.12 -3.78
N ALA A 80 0.58 19.90 -2.82
CA ALA A 80 0.51 21.37 -2.85
C ALA A 80 1.16 21.94 -4.11
N TYR A 81 2.32 21.43 -4.49
CA TYR A 81 2.99 21.83 -5.74
C TYR A 81 2.14 21.52 -6.97
N LEU A 82 1.58 20.29 -7.05
CA LEU A 82 0.72 19.88 -8.16
C LEU A 82 -0.56 20.71 -8.25
N ILE A 83 -1.17 21.06 -7.11
CA ILE A 83 -2.35 21.95 -7.07
C ILE A 83 -1.97 23.35 -7.57
N THR A 84 -0.92 23.96 -7.02
CA THR A 84 -0.46 25.29 -7.37
C THR A 84 -0.11 25.43 -8.86
N THR A 85 0.42 24.36 -9.45
CA THR A 85 0.80 24.33 -10.88
C THR A 85 -0.32 23.82 -11.81
N ASN A 86 -1.53 23.63 -11.30
CA ASN A 86 -2.68 23.09 -12.05
C ASN A 86 -2.38 21.73 -12.73
N ARG A 87 -1.65 20.86 -12.03
CA ARG A 87 -1.26 19.54 -12.52
C ARG A 87 -2.00 18.40 -11.82
N VAL A 88 -2.86 18.71 -10.87
CA VAL A 88 -3.78 17.77 -10.25
C VAL A 88 -5.19 18.36 -10.20
N ASN A 89 -6.18 17.51 -10.48
CA ASN A 89 -7.58 17.77 -10.20
C ASN A 89 -8.00 16.88 -9.03
N VAL A 90 -8.60 17.47 -8.00
CA VAL A 90 -9.08 16.73 -6.82
C VAL A 90 -10.59 16.80 -6.76
N LYS A 91 -11.23 15.63 -6.63
CA LYS A 91 -12.69 15.51 -6.48
C LYS A 91 -13.05 14.65 -5.27
N ILE A 92 -14.22 14.88 -4.73
CA ILE A 92 -14.83 14.06 -3.68
C ILE A 92 -15.90 13.20 -4.34
N VAL A 93 -15.84 11.89 -4.11
CA VAL A 93 -16.83 10.92 -4.56
C VAL A 93 -17.70 10.51 -3.39
N VAL A 94 -19.01 10.63 -3.55
CA VAL A 94 -20.00 10.22 -2.57
C VAL A 94 -20.88 9.15 -3.16
N LEU A 95 -21.05 8.02 -2.49
CA LEU A 95 -21.99 6.97 -2.87
C LEU A 95 -23.33 7.19 -2.18
N THR A 96 -24.40 7.14 -2.99
CA THR A 96 -25.77 7.39 -2.51
C THR A 96 -26.50 6.12 -2.08
N ASP A 97 -25.99 4.93 -2.40
CA ASP A 97 -26.65 3.65 -2.17
C ASP A 97 -26.14 2.86 -0.96
N GLY A 98 -25.39 3.52 -0.08
CA GLY A 98 -24.83 2.89 1.13
C GLY A 98 -23.74 1.83 0.84
N GLY A 99 -23.32 1.68 -0.41
CA GLY A 99 -22.19 0.86 -0.81
C GLY A 99 -20.88 1.50 -0.36
N LEU A 100 -19.97 0.69 0.18
CA LEU A 100 -18.60 1.15 0.49
C LEU A 100 -17.74 0.92 -0.76
N PRO A 101 -17.25 1.96 -1.43
CA PRO A 101 -16.17 1.76 -2.38
C PRO A 101 -14.91 1.49 -1.57
N HIS A 102 -14.69 0.23 -1.23
CA HIS A 102 -13.45 -0.21 -0.62
C HIS A 102 -12.29 -0.29 -1.61
N GLU A 103 -12.58 -0.05 -2.87
CA GLU A 103 -11.58 -0.17 -3.94
C GLU A 103 -10.61 1.01 -3.88
N LYS A 104 -9.37 0.67 -3.67
CA LYS A 104 -8.24 1.57 -3.88
C LYS A 104 -7.58 1.10 -5.15
N TYR A 105 -7.62 1.93 -6.14
CA TYR A 105 -7.04 1.61 -7.42
C TYR A 105 -6.43 2.84 -8.08
N GLY A 106 -5.52 2.57 -8.97
CA GLY A 106 -4.92 3.61 -9.77
C GLY A 106 -4.51 3.08 -11.13
N ILE A 107 -4.41 4.02 -12.06
CA ILE A 107 -3.93 3.78 -13.41
C ILE A 107 -2.81 4.78 -13.67
N PHE A 108 -1.62 4.25 -13.91
CA PHE A 108 -0.48 5.02 -14.37
C PHE A 108 -0.32 4.86 -15.86
N THR A 109 -0.18 5.98 -16.57
CA THR A 109 0.03 6.00 -18.02
C THR A 109 1.37 6.69 -18.30
N ASP A 110 2.24 6.07 -19.09
CA ASP A 110 3.48 6.68 -19.54
C ASP A 110 3.30 7.48 -20.85
N GLU A 111 4.37 8.14 -21.29
CA GLU A 111 4.37 8.94 -22.52
C GLU A 111 4.13 8.13 -23.81
N ASN A 112 4.34 6.82 -23.77
CA ASN A 112 4.11 5.90 -24.89
C ASN A 112 2.70 5.31 -24.89
N GLY A 113 1.85 5.69 -23.91
CA GLY A 113 0.52 5.15 -23.74
C GLY A 113 0.48 3.76 -23.09
N ASN A 114 1.60 3.27 -22.54
CA ASN A 114 1.58 2.07 -21.72
C ASN A 114 0.92 2.36 -20.38
N LYS A 115 0.09 1.44 -19.91
CA LYS A 115 -0.69 1.61 -18.69
C LYS A 115 -0.43 0.49 -17.70
N ILE A 116 -0.36 0.85 -16.42
CA ILE A 116 -0.41 -0.09 -15.30
C ILE A 116 -1.65 0.25 -14.47
N HIS A 117 -2.54 -0.71 -14.34
CA HIS A 117 -3.61 -0.68 -13.37
C HIS A 117 -3.18 -1.44 -12.12
N PHE A 118 -3.45 -0.89 -10.95
CA PHE A 118 -3.35 -1.60 -9.69
C PHE A 118 -4.65 -1.46 -8.89
N THR A 119 -5.00 -2.54 -8.20
CA THR A 119 -6.10 -2.55 -7.24
C THR A 119 -5.75 -3.42 -6.05
N GLY A 120 -6.33 -3.14 -4.90
CA GLY A 120 -6.11 -3.93 -3.70
C GLY A 120 -7.05 -3.54 -2.57
N SER A 121 -7.16 -4.44 -1.60
CA SER A 121 -7.83 -4.16 -0.32
C SER A 121 -6.99 -3.23 0.57
N MET A 122 -5.75 -3.02 0.17
CA MET A 122 -4.78 -2.20 0.89
C MET A 122 -5.31 -0.78 1.10
N ASN A 123 -5.51 -0.43 2.36
CA ASN A 123 -5.10 0.89 2.78
C ASN A 123 -3.60 0.93 2.52
N LEU A 124 -3.13 1.73 1.54
CA LEU A 124 -1.72 1.85 1.18
C LEU A 124 -0.88 2.27 2.40
N THR A 125 -0.75 1.37 3.37
CA THR A 125 -0.03 1.63 4.62
C THR A 125 1.33 0.94 4.58
N ALA A 126 2.34 1.58 5.13
CA ALA A 126 3.65 0.96 5.28
C ALA A 126 3.57 -0.35 6.10
N SER A 127 2.69 -0.41 7.11
CA SER A 127 2.41 -1.61 7.89
C SER A 127 1.71 -2.69 7.07
N ALA A 128 0.87 -2.30 6.10
CA ALA A 128 0.21 -3.23 5.19
C ALA A 128 1.22 -3.87 4.22
N ILE A 129 2.17 -3.09 3.73
CA ILE A 129 3.22 -3.60 2.82
C ILE A 129 4.26 -4.43 3.57
N LEU A 130 4.55 -4.10 4.84
CA LEU A 130 5.63 -4.71 5.61
C LEU A 130 5.16 -5.70 6.68
N GLY A 131 3.89 -5.71 7.06
CA GLY A 131 3.40 -6.49 8.20
C GLY A 131 2.09 -7.22 8.06
N ASN A 132 1.26 -6.91 7.05
CA ASN A 132 -0.01 -7.61 6.81
C ASN A 132 0.01 -8.31 5.45
N LEU A 133 -0.62 -9.47 5.37
CA LEU A 133 -0.85 -10.17 4.10
C LEU A 133 -1.92 -9.42 3.30
N GLU A 134 -1.50 -8.41 2.55
CA GLU A 134 -2.41 -7.69 1.66
C GLU A 134 -2.05 -7.99 0.20
N THR A 135 -3.07 -8.17 -0.61
CA THR A 135 -2.89 -8.51 -2.03
C THR A 135 -3.06 -7.25 -2.86
N VAL A 136 -2.04 -6.92 -3.64
CA VAL A 136 -2.13 -5.93 -4.71
C VAL A 136 -2.16 -6.66 -6.05
N GLU A 137 -3.22 -6.50 -6.80
CA GLU A 137 -3.28 -6.97 -8.18
C GLU A 137 -2.79 -5.87 -9.12
N CYS A 138 -1.79 -6.20 -9.95
CA CYS A 138 -1.28 -5.31 -10.97
C CYS A 138 -1.50 -5.90 -12.36
N THR A 139 -2.10 -5.12 -13.26
CA THR A 139 -2.28 -5.48 -14.66
C THR A 139 -1.55 -4.48 -15.55
N CYS A 140 -0.67 -4.98 -16.44
CA CYS A 140 0.11 -4.15 -17.37
C CYS A 140 -0.44 -4.29 -18.78
N SER A 141 -0.74 -3.18 -19.47
CA SER A 141 -1.36 -3.17 -20.79
C SER A 141 -0.52 -3.83 -21.89
N TRP A 142 0.79 -3.92 -21.70
CA TRP A 142 1.73 -4.51 -22.68
C TRP A 142 1.94 -6.03 -22.53
N LYS A 143 1.26 -6.68 -21.58
CA LYS A 143 1.43 -8.14 -21.36
C LYS A 143 0.58 -9.02 -22.27
N GLY A 144 -0.23 -8.42 -23.15
CA GLY A 144 -1.11 -9.12 -24.12
C GLY A 144 -2.40 -8.36 -24.35
N ASP A 145 -3.17 -8.79 -25.32
CA ASP A 145 -4.42 -8.11 -25.70
C ASP A 145 -5.47 -8.17 -24.58
N ASP A 146 -5.64 -9.31 -23.93
CA ASP A 146 -6.57 -9.45 -22.78
C ASP A 146 -6.20 -8.49 -21.64
N SER A 147 -4.90 -8.33 -21.36
CA SER A 147 -4.42 -7.39 -20.32
C SER A 147 -4.70 -5.94 -20.72
N ARG A 148 -4.54 -5.62 -21.99
CA ARG A 148 -4.84 -4.29 -22.54
C ARG A 148 -6.32 -3.99 -22.43
N GLU A 149 -7.18 -4.88 -22.92
CA GLU A 149 -8.64 -4.73 -22.83
C GLU A 149 -9.11 -4.56 -21.38
N LYS A 150 -8.54 -5.33 -20.44
CA LYS A 150 -8.84 -5.20 -19.01
C LYS A 150 -8.46 -3.81 -18.49
N VAL A 151 -7.28 -3.31 -18.79
CA VAL A 151 -6.83 -1.97 -18.32
C VAL A 151 -7.67 -0.87 -18.95
N ASP A 152 -7.98 -0.96 -20.24
CA ASP A 152 -8.82 0.03 -20.94
C ASP A 152 -10.26 0.04 -20.39
N TYR A 153 -10.83 -1.11 -20.04
CA TYR A 153 -12.13 -1.20 -19.38
C TYR A 153 -12.09 -0.52 -17.98
N LEU A 154 -11.05 -0.75 -17.20
CA LEU A 154 -10.90 -0.16 -15.86
C LEU A 154 -10.68 1.36 -15.92
N GLU A 155 -9.95 1.84 -16.93
CA GLU A 155 -9.81 3.26 -17.19
C GLU A 155 -11.16 3.92 -17.56
N GLN A 156 -11.93 3.28 -18.43
CA GLN A 156 -13.29 3.75 -18.76
C GLN A 156 -14.19 3.78 -17.51
N HIS A 157 -14.05 2.79 -16.61
CA HIS A 157 -14.77 2.78 -15.35
C HIS A 157 -14.37 3.97 -14.47
N PHE A 158 -13.05 4.24 -14.33
CA PHE A 158 -12.57 5.43 -13.61
C PHE A 158 -13.21 6.70 -14.18
N HIS A 159 -13.18 6.87 -15.50
CA HIS A 159 -13.73 8.07 -16.14
C HIS A 159 -15.24 8.21 -15.97
N LYS A 160 -16.01 7.12 -15.96
CA LYS A 160 -17.43 7.16 -15.63
C LYS A 160 -17.69 7.66 -14.21
N VAL A 161 -16.92 7.16 -13.23
CA VAL A 161 -16.97 7.67 -11.85
C VAL A 161 -16.55 9.12 -11.81
N TRP A 162 -15.43 9.47 -12.44
CA TRP A 162 -14.88 10.84 -12.48
C TRP A 162 -15.83 11.87 -13.07
N ASN A 163 -16.63 11.48 -14.05
CA ASN A 163 -17.62 12.34 -14.71
C ASN A 163 -18.99 12.33 -14.02
N GLY A 164 -19.20 11.51 -12.98
CA GLY A 164 -20.49 11.36 -12.32
C GLY A 164 -21.54 10.62 -13.15
N GLU A 165 -21.09 9.81 -14.11
CA GLU A 165 -21.94 9.01 -15.00
C GLU A 165 -22.30 7.64 -14.40
N SER A 166 -21.68 7.26 -13.28
CA SER A 166 -21.99 6.01 -12.60
C SER A 166 -23.24 6.15 -11.73
N GLU A 167 -24.12 5.16 -11.79
CA GLU A 167 -25.32 5.11 -10.96
C GLU A 167 -24.95 5.09 -9.47
N GLY A 168 -25.69 5.82 -8.64
CA GLY A 168 -25.42 5.91 -7.21
C GLY A 168 -24.18 6.74 -6.82
N VAL A 169 -23.56 7.44 -7.78
CA VAL A 169 -22.34 8.25 -7.55
C VAL A 169 -22.65 9.74 -7.69
N LYS A 170 -22.19 10.53 -6.75
CA LYS A 170 -22.15 12.00 -6.80
C LYS A 170 -20.71 12.49 -6.72
N ILE A 171 -20.41 13.54 -7.50
CA ILE A 171 -19.08 14.11 -7.61
C ILE A 171 -19.12 15.56 -7.17
N TYR A 172 -18.13 15.96 -6.36
CA TYR A 172 -17.95 17.32 -5.88
C TYR A 172 -16.49 17.76 -6.06
N ASP A 173 -16.29 19.05 -6.35
CA ASP A 173 -14.95 19.62 -6.39
C ASP A 173 -14.42 19.83 -4.95
N ALA A 174 -13.14 19.52 -4.72
CA ALA A 174 -12.48 19.69 -3.42
C ALA A 174 -11.73 21.04 -3.34
N LYS A 175 -12.42 22.17 -3.54
CA LYS A 175 -11.80 23.51 -3.63
C LYS A 175 -11.25 23.99 -2.29
N LEU A 176 -12.01 23.86 -1.20
CA LEU A 176 -11.58 24.27 0.14
C LEU A 176 -10.40 23.40 0.60
N PHE A 177 -10.48 22.10 0.37
CA PHE A 177 -9.39 21.19 0.69
C PHE A 177 -8.11 21.52 -0.09
N CYS A 178 -8.19 21.79 -1.39
CA CYS A 178 -7.05 22.24 -2.17
C CYS A 178 -6.46 23.55 -1.64
N THR A 179 -7.32 24.50 -1.27
CA THR A 179 -6.90 25.80 -0.70
C THR A 179 -6.19 25.60 0.64
N GLU A 180 -6.71 24.74 1.49
CA GLU A 180 -6.10 24.41 2.79
C GLU A 180 -4.72 23.76 2.63
N ILE A 181 -4.56 22.85 1.67
CA ILE A 181 -3.26 22.22 1.37
C ILE A 181 -2.25 23.27 0.89
N MET A 182 -2.62 24.15 -0.07
CA MET A 182 -1.74 25.19 -0.55
C MET A 182 -1.34 26.17 0.58
N THR A 183 -2.26 26.50 1.46
CA THR A 183 -2.02 27.39 2.62
C THR A 183 -1.09 26.71 3.64
N SER A 184 -1.30 25.43 3.87
CA SER A 184 -0.50 24.63 4.81
C SER A 184 0.92 24.38 4.33
N TYR A 185 1.14 24.29 3.02
CA TYR A 185 2.42 23.97 2.39
C TYR A 185 2.74 24.95 1.23
N PRO A 186 2.96 26.25 1.54
CA PRO A 186 3.21 27.25 0.49
C PRO A 186 4.60 27.08 -0.14
N ASN A 187 4.77 27.61 -1.35
CA ASN A 187 6.06 27.82 -2.03
C ASN A 187 6.94 26.56 -2.12
N GLN A 188 6.37 25.45 -2.59
CA GLN A 188 7.13 24.22 -2.77
C GLN A 188 8.04 24.31 -4.00
N ASP A 189 9.29 23.88 -3.83
CA ASP A 189 10.29 23.81 -4.88
C ASP A 189 10.47 22.34 -5.33
N PRO A 190 10.30 22.03 -6.63
CA PRO A 190 10.36 20.67 -7.13
C PRO A 190 11.73 20.02 -6.99
N GLU A 191 12.83 20.78 -7.01
CA GLU A 191 14.19 20.24 -6.81
C GLU A 191 14.37 19.77 -5.37
N ASN A 192 13.91 20.54 -4.40
CA ASN A 192 13.96 20.16 -2.98
C ASN A 192 13.04 18.95 -2.68
N LEU A 193 11.88 18.88 -3.33
CA LEU A 193 11.00 17.71 -3.23
C LEU A 193 11.69 16.46 -3.75
N LEU A 194 12.36 16.56 -4.90
CA LEU A 194 13.07 15.41 -5.50
C LEU A 194 14.26 14.96 -4.63
N LEU A 195 15.05 15.91 -4.09
CA LEU A 195 16.13 15.60 -3.17
C LEU A 195 15.63 14.88 -1.92
N LYS A 196 14.52 15.35 -1.34
CA LYS A 196 13.92 14.71 -0.16
C LYS A 196 13.44 13.29 -0.43
N GLU A 197 12.82 13.07 -1.58
CA GLU A 197 12.38 11.72 -2.00
C GLU A 197 13.58 10.79 -2.21
N GLN A 198 14.67 11.29 -2.79
CA GLN A 198 15.92 10.53 -2.94
C GLN A 198 16.53 10.14 -1.58
N GLU A 199 16.46 11.00 -0.56
CA GLU A 199 16.85 10.67 0.81
C GLU A 199 16.01 9.50 1.37
N PHE A 200 14.70 9.53 1.16
CA PHE A 200 13.84 8.42 1.56
C PHE A 200 14.19 7.13 0.81
N LEU A 201 14.34 7.20 -0.50
CA LEU A 201 14.70 6.04 -1.31
C LEU A 201 16.09 5.47 -0.96
N ALA A 202 17.05 6.34 -0.62
CA ALA A 202 18.36 5.91 -0.17
C ALA A 202 18.30 5.13 1.16
N THR A 203 17.37 5.48 2.04
CA THR A 203 17.12 4.71 3.27
C THR A 203 16.53 3.33 2.99
N TYR A 204 15.72 3.19 1.92
CA TYR A 204 15.20 1.88 1.49
C TYR A 204 16.23 1.07 0.68
N ASN A 205 17.00 1.76 -0.17
CA ASN A 205 18.02 1.16 -1.00
C ASN A 205 19.39 1.02 -0.27
N THR A 206 19.54 1.62 0.90
CA THR A 206 20.58 1.12 1.76
C THR A 206 20.22 -0.34 1.96
N PRO A 207 21.03 -1.31 1.43
CA PRO A 207 20.87 -2.67 1.85
C PRO A 207 20.81 -2.55 3.35
N ILE A 208 19.67 -2.99 3.95
CA ILE A 208 19.53 -2.99 5.41
C ILE A 208 20.93 -3.31 5.86
N LYS A 209 21.67 -2.30 6.42
CA LYS A 209 23.00 -2.58 6.96
C LYS A 209 22.63 -3.72 7.83
N SER A 210 22.94 -4.91 7.36
CA SER A 210 22.68 -6.08 8.12
C SER A 210 23.22 -5.70 9.46
N SER A 211 22.33 -5.29 10.39
CA SER A 211 22.67 -5.35 11.79
C SER A 211 23.32 -6.68 11.82
N SER A 212 24.69 -6.72 11.97
CA SER A 212 25.50 -7.90 11.81
C SER A 212 24.57 -9.10 11.80
N HIS A 213 24.14 -9.54 10.61
CA HIS A 213 23.13 -10.59 10.57
C HIS A 213 23.89 -11.72 11.23
N ASP A 214 23.54 -11.93 12.48
CA ASP A 214 23.99 -13.15 13.12
C ASP A 214 23.65 -14.21 12.12
N VAL A 215 24.67 -14.84 11.55
CA VAL A 215 24.48 -15.90 10.56
C VAL A 215 23.42 -16.80 11.15
N PRO A 216 22.29 -17.04 10.45
CA PRO A 216 21.22 -17.84 11.02
C PRO A 216 21.80 -19.08 11.65
N HIS A 217 21.50 -19.30 12.90
CA HIS A 217 22.04 -20.40 13.68
C HIS A 217 20.92 -21.04 14.52
N PHE A 218 21.12 -22.27 14.89
CA PHE A 218 20.16 -22.95 15.77
C PHE A 218 20.06 -22.21 17.11
N PRO A 219 18.84 -22.06 17.70
CA PRO A 219 18.67 -21.24 18.90
C PRO A 219 19.62 -21.64 20.03
N THR A 220 20.38 -20.69 20.57
CA THR A 220 21.42 -20.92 21.59
C THR A 220 20.91 -21.52 22.91
N LYS A 221 19.60 -21.39 23.16
CA LYS A 221 18.95 -22.06 24.30
C LYS A 221 19.01 -23.60 24.22
N TYR A 222 19.23 -24.14 23.02
CA TYR A 222 19.43 -25.58 22.81
C TYR A 222 20.92 -25.86 22.61
N LYS A 223 21.64 -26.07 23.70
CA LYS A 223 23.11 -26.20 23.71
C LYS A 223 23.65 -27.31 22.80
N ASP A 224 22.86 -28.36 22.59
CA ASP A 224 23.24 -29.53 21.79
C ASP A 224 22.73 -29.46 20.34
N GLY A 225 22.19 -28.32 19.92
CA GLY A 225 21.61 -28.13 18.58
C GLY A 225 20.24 -28.83 18.39
N ALA A 226 19.95 -29.24 17.17
CA ALA A 226 18.71 -29.94 16.84
C ALA A 226 18.68 -31.33 17.49
N ARG A 227 17.53 -31.75 18.00
CA ARG A 227 17.34 -33.09 18.55
C ARG A 227 17.40 -34.14 17.45
N PRO A 228 17.83 -35.38 17.72
CA PRO A 228 17.95 -36.42 16.71
C PRO A 228 16.70 -36.58 15.81
N TYR A 229 15.50 -36.57 16.40
CA TYR A 229 14.27 -36.68 15.62
C TYR A 229 13.97 -35.46 14.73
N GLN A 230 14.47 -34.29 15.07
CA GLN A 230 14.33 -33.08 14.23
C GLN A 230 15.26 -33.18 13.01
N GLU A 231 16.43 -33.75 13.21
CA GLU A 231 17.37 -34.04 12.13
C GLU A 231 16.85 -35.18 11.22
N GLU A 232 16.30 -36.22 11.79
CA GLU A 232 15.62 -37.28 11.02
C GLU A 232 14.44 -36.73 10.18
N ALA A 233 13.68 -35.79 10.75
CA ALA A 233 12.58 -35.13 10.03
C ALA A 233 13.11 -34.31 8.84
N TYR A 234 14.22 -33.58 8.99
CA TYR A 234 14.89 -32.90 7.88
C TYR A 234 15.32 -33.88 6.80
N GLN A 235 16.03 -34.96 7.16
CA GLN A 235 16.50 -35.97 6.21
C GLN A 235 15.33 -36.63 5.48
N ALA A 236 14.23 -36.92 6.17
CA ALA A 236 13.02 -37.48 5.55
C ALA A 236 12.36 -36.50 4.57
N TRP A 237 12.31 -35.23 4.92
CA TRP A 237 11.77 -34.16 4.07
C TRP A 237 12.62 -33.98 2.80
N VAL A 238 13.95 -33.98 2.89
CA VAL A 238 14.86 -33.94 1.75
C VAL A 238 14.66 -35.15 0.83
N ARG A 239 14.63 -36.38 1.40
CA ARG A 239 14.40 -37.61 0.61
C ARG A 239 13.05 -37.61 -0.11
N ASN A 240 12.06 -36.89 0.42
CA ASN A 240 10.73 -36.76 -0.20
C ASN A 240 10.61 -35.54 -1.13
N GLY A 241 11.72 -35.04 -1.66
CA GLY A 241 11.73 -33.91 -2.60
C GLY A 241 11.37 -32.58 -1.95
N LYS A 242 11.69 -32.41 -0.67
CA LYS A 242 11.42 -31.22 0.14
C LYS A 242 9.91 -30.91 0.27
N GLN A 243 9.08 -31.94 0.31
CA GLN A 243 7.64 -31.87 0.49
C GLN A 243 7.19 -32.85 1.58
N GLY A 244 6.16 -32.46 2.36
CA GLY A 244 5.62 -33.35 3.37
C GLY A 244 4.91 -32.64 4.52
N ILE A 245 4.42 -33.43 5.47
CA ILE A 245 3.77 -32.99 6.69
C ILE A 245 4.55 -33.53 7.89
N PHE A 246 4.97 -32.67 8.80
CA PHE A 246 5.54 -33.08 10.09
C PHE A 246 4.42 -33.43 11.06
N ALA A 247 4.03 -34.71 11.11
CA ALA A 247 3.04 -35.23 12.04
C ALA A 247 3.67 -35.37 13.43
N MET A 248 3.71 -34.29 14.19
CA MET A 248 4.37 -34.20 15.50
C MET A 248 3.37 -33.80 16.58
N ALA A 249 3.49 -34.34 17.79
CA ALA A 249 2.66 -33.97 18.92
C ALA A 249 2.82 -32.49 19.35
N THR A 250 1.85 -31.95 20.08
CA THR A 250 1.95 -30.62 20.65
C THR A 250 3.11 -30.54 21.65
N GLY A 251 3.86 -29.46 21.62
CA GLY A 251 5.03 -29.25 22.52
C GLY A 251 6.31 -29.95 22.09
N THR A 252 6.34 -30.71 21.01
CA THR A 252 7.55 -31.41 20.54
C THR A 252 8.46 -30.58 19.66
N GLY A 253 8.15 -29.28 19.47
CA GLY A 253 9.01 -28.36 18.72
C GLY A 253 8.81 -28.39 17.22
N LYS A 254 7.57 -28.52 16.72
CA LYS A 254 7.24 -28.46 15.28
C LYS A 254 7.81 -27.23 14.59
N THR A 255 7.66 -26.05 15.21
CA THR A 255 8.20 -24.77 14.71
C THR A 255 9.72 -24.84 14.57
N VAL A 256 10.40 -25.33 15.61
CA VAL A 256 11.87 -25.46 15.62
C VAL A 256 12.32 -26.47 14.56
N THR A 257 11.58 -27.57 14.34
CA THR A 257 11.88 -28.54 13.28
C THR A 257 11.78 -27.91 11.89
N SER A 258 10.74 -27.11 11.64
CA SER A 258 10.57 -26.41 10.35
C SER A 258 11.66 -25.36 10.11
N LEU A 259 12.04 -24.60 11.16
CA LEU A 259 13.14 -23.64 11.10
C LEU A 259 14.50 -24.34 10.92
N ASN A 260 14.70 -25.53 11.50
CA ASN A 260 15.90 -26.33 11.28
C ASN A 260 16.05 -26.74 9.80
N CYS A 261 14.96 -27.11 9.13
CA CYS A 261 14.97 -27.37 7.70
C CYS A 261 15.40 -26.12 6.90
N ALA A 262 14.82 -24.95 7.19
CA ALA A 262 15.18 -23.71 6.56
C ALA A 262 16.64 -23.31 6.81
N LEU A 263 17.16 -23.57 8.01
CA LEU A 263 18.57 -23.30 8.38
C LEU A 263 19.54 -24.20 7.59
N HIS A 264 19.22 -25.46 7.39
CA HIS A 264 20.02 -26.36 6.56
C HIS A 264 20.08 -25.86 5.12
N GLU A 265 18.92 -25.52 4.52
CA GLU A 265 18.85 -24.97 3.16
C GLU A 265 19.66 -23.67 3.02
N TYR A 266 19.51 -22.75 3.98
CA TYR A 266 20.32 -21.52 4.02
C TYR A 266 21.82 -21.82 4.07
N ASN A 267 22.24 -22.80 4.85
CA ASN A 267 23.66 -23.15 4.99
C ASN A 267 24.26 -23.73 3.71
N GLU A 268 23.45 -24.40 2.90
CA GLU A 268 23.85 -24.91 1.58
C GLU A 268 24.02 -23.76 0.56
N ASP A 269 22.99 -22.93 0.37
CA ASP A 269 22.94 -21.94 -0.71
C ASP A 269 23.37 -20.53 -0.28
N LYS A 270 23.43 -20.25 1.04
CA LYS A 270 23.66 -18.91 1.63
C LYS A 270 22.62 -17.84 1.22
N PHE A 271 21.56 -18.27 0.54
CA PHE A 271 20.42 -17.43 0.14
C PHE A 271 19.15 -18.28 0.17
N TYR A 272 18.16 -17.88 0.97
CA TYR A 272 16.92 -18.63 1.13
C TYR A 272 15.74 -17.71 1.42
N ASN A 273 14.68 -17.81 0.62
CA ASN A 273 13.43 -17.12 0.87
C ASN A 273 12.43 -18.08 1.53
N LEU A 274 11.99 -17.76 2.73
CA LEU A 274 11.04 -18.56 3.49
C LEU A 274 9.70 -17.82 3.61
N LEU A 275 8.63 -18.45 3.13
CA LEU A 275 7.26 -17.98 3.32
C LEU A 275 6.56 -18.90 4.34
N ILE A 276 6.10 -18.32 5.44
CA ILE A 276 5.38 -19.03 6.50
C ILE A 276 3.92 -18.59 6.50
N LEU A 277 3.01 -19.53 6.31
CA LEU A 277 1.57 -19.30 6.36
C LEU A 277 1.00 -19.87 7.66
N VAL A 278 0.31 -19.05 8.43
CA VAL A 278 -0.29 -19.44 9.71
C VAL A 278 -1.77 -19.02 9.78
N PRO A 279 -2.64 -19.81 10.43
CA PRO A 279 -4.09 -19.58 10.42
C PRO A 279 -4.56 -18.51 11.41
N SER A 280 -3.70 -17.96 12.29
CA SER A 280 -4.09 -16.95 13.27
C SER A 280 -2.95 -15.97 13.58
N LEU A 281 -3.31 -14.77 14.04
CA LEU A 281 -2.36 -13.72 14.43
C LEU A 281 -1.50 -14.11 15.64
N ASP A 282 -2.03 -14.90 16.58
CA ASP A 282 -1.28 -15.40 17.73
C ASP A 282 -0.10 -16.26 17.29
N LEU A 283 -0.29 -17.06 16.24
CA LEU A 283 0.78 -17.86 15.65
C LEU A 283 1.81 -17.01 14.90
N VAL A 284 1.42 -15.88 14.31
CA VAL A 284 2.37 -14.95 13.69
C VAL A 284 3.37 -14.47 14.74
N SER A 285 2.90 -14.00 15.90
CA SER A 285 3.76 -13.56 17.00
C SER A 285 4.73 -14.65 17.46
N GLN A 286 4.25 -15.90 17.56
CA GLN A 286 5.09 -17.06 17.95
C GLN A 286 6.21 -17.36 16.93
N TRP A 287 6.00 -17.06 15.65
CA TRP A 287 7.01 -17.27 14.62
C TRP A 287 8.01 -16.12 14.49
N GLN A 288 7.71 -14.96 15.08
CA GLN A 288 8.60 -13.79 15.12
C GLN A 288 9.57 -13.81 16.32
N GLU A 289 9.26 -14.57 17.37
CA GLU A 289 10.14 -14.80 18.53
C GLU A 289 11.25 -15.84 18.24
#